data_1d9446f9bb0281dbc66240f51af9f9e7
#
_entry.id   1d9446f9bb0281dbc66240f51af9f9e7
#
_cell.length_a   1.000
_cell.length_b   1.000
_cell.length_c   1.000
_cell.angle_alpha   90.00
_cell.angle_beta   90.00
_cell.angle_gamma   90.00
#
_symmetry.space_group_name_H-M   'P 1'
#
loop_
_entity.id
_entity.type
_entity.pdbx_description
1 polymer ?
#
loop_
_entity_poly.entity_id
_entity_poly.type
_entity_poly.pdbx_seq_one_letter_code
_entity_poly.pdbx_strand_id
1 'polypeptide(L)'
;REALIGVSITGWMNQPFLFDADLLREGAELVVATNKEVAALIGINPAARTTTVKPSGNASVVLGTASGIHPEHSEQYFRIMQLNKESHTAKYLEENMPFLLEESVWSATNSDYVVFVPIVNPKEGLYKKDMKGVKHLEYIKLVQENWVNAGTNVEACLKPWLRHSVSCTVIIDNMEEITRYIFDNQNSFKAVSFLSDYGDKDFNQAPFTSVLTLDQIIEEYGDGSLMASGLIVDGLHAFDQNLWEACDLILDTEKKIKITGTRQEVWLKTDWLKRAKKFAKNYFKGDLRKLVYCLKDIHLFHKWKTINRQMKEVDFQTILEKPTYKEVSEYSSMACSGGSCEIVRI
;
A
#
# COMPACT_ATOMS: atom_id res chain seq x y z
N ARG A 1 -29.90 27.09 -0.82
CA ARG A 1 -28.91 26.30 -0.06
C ARG A 1 -27.57 26.37 -0.79
N GLU A 2 -26.48 26.18 -0.05
CA GLU A 2 -25.14 26.05 -0.66
C GLU A 2 -25.09 24.84 -1.57
N ALA A 3 -24.53 24.99 -2.77
CA ALA A 3 -24.11 23.90 -3.62
C ALA A 3 -22.65 23.56 -3.32
N LEU A 4 -22.29 22.29 -3.38
CA LEU A 4 -20.96 21.79 -3.10
C LEU A 4 -20.52 20.85 -4.21
N ILE A 5 -19.31 21.05 -4.72
CA ILE A 5 -18.60 20.09 -5.57
C ILE A 5 -17.22 19.82 -4.99
N GLY A 6 -16.52 18.80 -5.45
CA GLY A 6 -15.21 18.43 -4.93
C GLY A 6 -14.25 18.04 -6.05
N VAL A 7 -13.62 19.02 -6.68
CA VAL A 7 -12.50 18.76 -7.59
C VAL A 7 -11.32 18.32 -6.75
N SER A 8 -10.89 17.08 -6.94
CA SER A 8 -9.82 16.46 -6.17
C SER A 8 -8.75 15.90 -7.11
N ILE A 9 -7.53 16.36 -6.93
CA ILE A 9 -6.37 15.83 -7.63
C ILE A 9 -5.90 14.58 -6.89
N THR A 10 -5.43 13.57 -7.62
CA THR A 10 -4.75 12.39 -7.08
C THR A 10 -3.33 12.30 -7.61
N GLY A 11 -2.45 11.55 -6.93
CA GLY A 11 -1.05 11.43 -7.34
C GLY A 11 -0.16 12.59 -6.93
N TRP A 12 -0.53 13.35 -5.90
CA TRP A 12 0.26 14.49 -5.42
C TRP A 12 1.72 14.14 -5.16
N MET A 13 1.95 13.00 -4.52
CA MET A 13 3.29 12.57 -4.11
C MET A 13 4.13 11.99 -5.27
N ASN A 14 3.48 11.64 -6.39
CA ASN A 14 4.19 11.25 -7.61
C ASN A 14 4.66 12.46 -8.42
N GLN A 15 4.11 13.64 -8.13
CA GLN A 15 4.35 14.87 -8.87
C GLN A 15 4.69 16.03 -7.91
N PRO A 16 5.89 16.04 -7.31
CA PRO A 16 6.26 17.03 -6.29
C PRO A 16 6.15 18.49 -6.73
N PHE A 17 6.22 18.78 -8.04
CA PHE A 17 6.03 20.14 -8.57
C PHE A 17 4.65 20.72 -8.29
N LEU A 18 3.65 19.88 -8.00
CA LEU A 18 2.31 20.33 -7.62
C LEU A 18 2.28 21.06 -6.26
N PHE A 19 3.30 20.90 -5.43
CA PHE A 19 3.38 21.58 -4.13
C PHE A 19 3.93 23.00 -4.26
N ASP A 20 3.46 23.73 -5.25
CA ASP A 20 3.70 25.15 -5.48
C ASP A 20 2.45 25.95 -5.08
N ALA A 21 2.61 26.89 -4.14
CA ALA A 21 1.49 27.63 -3.57
C ALA A 21 0.78 28.54 -4.58
N ASP A 22 1.54 29.12 -5.52
CA ASP A 22 0.99 30.04 -6.54
C ASP A 22 0.23 29.22 -7.59
N LEU A 23 0.81 28.13 -8.07
CA LEU A 23 0.17 27.18 -8.99
C LEU A 23 -1.15 26.64 -8.41
N LEU A 24 -1.16 26.30 -7.12
CA LEU A 24 -2.35 25.76 -6.46
C LEU A 24 -3.47 26.82 -6.34
N ARG A 25 -3.13 28.06 -6.01
CA ARG A 25 -4.10 29.16 -5.95
C ARG A 25 -4.69 29.46 -7.33
N GLU A 26 -3.85 29.58 -8.34
CA GLU A 26 -4.26 29.83 -9.72
C GLU A 26 -5.19 28.71 -10.24
N GLY A 27 -4.84 27.46 -9.99
CA GLY A 27 -5.68 26.30 -10.33
C GLY A 27 -7.02 26.31 -9.58
N ALA A 28 -7.04 26.66 -8.30
CA ALA A 28 -8.27 26.73 -7.51
C ALA A 28 -9.19 27.87 -7.98
N GLU A 29 -8.62 29.03 -8.32
CA GLU A 29 -9.38 30.18 -8.90
C GLU A 29 -9.99 29.82 -10.25
N LEU A 30 -9.25 29.08 -11.10
CA LEU A 30 -9.78 28.56 -12.36
C LEU A 30 -10.97 27.63 -12.13
N VAL A 31 -10.90 26.73 -11.15
CA VAL A 31 -12.02 25.84 -10.79
C VAL A 31 -13.24 26.64 -10.33
N VAL A 32 -13.06 27.67 -9.53
CA VAL A 32 -14.16 28.57 -9.09
C VAL A 32 -14.78 29.30 -10.28
N ALA A 33 -13.96 29.88 -11.17
CA ALA A 33 -14.43 30.60 -12.35
C ALA A 33 -15.22 29.69 -13.30
N THR A 34 -14.66 28.52 -13.64
CA THR A 34 -15.32 27.52 -14.48
C THR A 34 -16.64 27.02 -13.88
N ASN A 35 -16.66 26.81 -12.55
CA ASN A 35 -17.90 26.44 -11.87
C ASN A 35 -18.99 27.51 -11.97
N LYS A 36 -18.65 28.79 -11.83
CA LYS A 36 -19.59 29.91 -12.00
C LYS A 36 -20.18 29.95 -13.41
N GLU A 37 -19.33 29.79 -14.42
CA GLU A 37 -19.73 29.78 -15.82
C GLU A 37 -20.67 28.59 -16.14
N VAL A 38 -20.27 27.37 -15.80
CA VAL A 38 -21.08 26.18 -16.07
C VAL A 38 -22.38 26.19 -15.29
N ALA A 39 -22.38 26.65 -14.03
CA ALA A 39 -23.59 26.79 -13.22
C ALA A 39 -24.60 27.75 -13.87
N ALA A 40 -24.13 28.84 -14.42
CA ALA A 40 -24.98 29.79 -15.15
C ALA A 40 -25.57 29.19 -16.43
N LEU A 41 -24.77 28.41 -17.20
CA LEU A 41 -25.22 27.74 -18.43
C LEU A 41 -26.33 26.72 -18.16
N ILE A 42 -26.25 25.97 -17.06
CA ILE A 42 -27.24 24.92 -16.72
C ILE A 42 -28.34 25.42 -15.76
N GLY A 43 -28.34 26.69 -15.41
CA GLY A 43 -29.39 27.33 -14.62
C GLY A 43 -29.42 26.93 -13.13
N ILE A 44 -28.27 26.65 -12.51
CA ILE A 44 -28.15 26.33 -11.09
C ILE A 44 -27.26 27.35 -10.36
N ASN A 45 -27.31 27.33 -9.03
CA ASN A 45 -26.42 28.20 -8.23
C ASN A 45 -24.96 27.72 -8.32
N PRO A 46 -23.97 28.59 -8.39
CA PRO A 46 -22.58 28.22 -8.30
C PRO A 46 -22.26 27.59 -6.95
N ALA A 47 -21.35 26.64 -6.95
CA ALA A 47 -20.94 25.96 -5.73
C ALA A 47 -20.21 26.91 -4.76
N ALA A 48 -20.54 26.80 -3.50
CA ALA A 48 -19.90 27.57 -2.42
C ALA A 48 -18.47 27.03 -2.13
N ARG A 49 -18.22 25.74 -2.36
CA ARG A 49 -16.91 25.10 -2.21
C ARG A 49 -16.69 24.17 -3.38
N THR A 50 -15.52 24.29 -4.02
CA THR A 50 -15.27 23.62 -5.29
C THR A 50 -14.11 22.63 -5.25
N THR A 51 -13.12 22.87 -4.39
CA THR A 51 -11.90 22.04 -4.33
C THR A 51 -11.81 21.28 -3.01
N THR A 52 -11.22 20.11 -3.08
CA THR A 52 -10.96 19.23 -1.92
C THR A 52 -9.78 18.30 -2.24
N VAL A 53 -9.30 17.55 -1.28
CA VAL A 53 -8.43 16.40 -1.53
C VAL A 53 -8.95 15.20 -0.76
N LYS A 54 -9.25 14.15 -1.49
CA LYS A 54 -9.76 12.88 -0.95
C LYS A 54 -8.91 11.71 -1.43
N PRO A 55 -8.82 10.63 -0.64
CA PRO A 55 -8.30 9.37 -1.14
C PRO A 55 -9.11 8.92 -2.37
N SER A 56 -8.42 8.54 -3.43
CA SER A 56 -9.08 8.18 -4.70
C SER A 56 -9.42 6.68 -4.81
N GLY A 57 -9.06 5.87 -3.82
CA GLY A 57 -9.37 4.44 -3.79
C GLY A 57 -8.96 3.72 -5.08
N ASN A 58 -9.93 3.07 -5.73
CA ASN A 58 -9.67 2.30 -6.94
C ASN A 58 -9.23 3.14 -8.14
N ALA A 59 -9.62 4.43 -8.21
CA ALA A 59 -9.23 5.29 -9.33
C ALA A 59 -7.71 5.48 -9.39
N SER A 60 -7.03 5.68 -8.25
CA SER A 60 -5.57 5.77 -8.22
C SER A 60 -4.88 4.50 -8.71
N VAL A 61 -5.46 3.33 -8.42
CA VAL A 61 -4.93 2.05 -8.89
C VAL A 61 -5.00 1.95 -10.42
N VAL A 62 -6.15 2.30 -11.00
CA VAL A 62 -6.35 2.30 -12.46
C VAL A 62 -5.42 3.30 -13.14
N LEU A 63 -5.20 4.45 -12.52
CA LEU A 63 -4.31 5.51 -13.03
C LEU A 63 -2.82 5.24 -12.76
N GLY A 64 -2.48 4.21 -11.98
CA GLY A 64 -1.09 3.91 -11.61
C GLY A 64 -0.42 5.02 -10.81
N THR A 65 -1.13 5.64 -9.86
CA THR A 65 -0.63 6.79 -9.08
C THR A 65 -1.00 6.68 -7.61
N ALA A 66 -0.36 7.48 -6.75
CA ALA A 66 -0.67 7.57 -5.33
C ALA A 66 -2.10 8.06 -5.08
N SER A 67 -2.71 7.59 -4.00
CA SER A 67 -4.08 7.92 -3.64
C SER A 67 -4.18 9.29 -2.95
N GLY A 68 -4.73 10.28 -3.64
CA GLY A 68 -4.82 11.66 -3.12
C GLY A 68 -3.45 12.20 -2.76
N ILE A 69 -3.29 12.69 -1.53
CA ILE A 69 -2.03 13.23 -0.99
C ILE A 69 -1.25 12.20 -0.13
N HIS A 70 -1.62 10.92 -0.19
CA HIS A 70 -0.83 9.89 0.47
C HIS A 70 0.48 9.67 -0.28
N PRO A 71 1.60 9.44 0.45
CA PRO A 71 2.85 9.04 -0.18
C PRO A 71 2.72 7.65 -0.79
N GLU A 72 3.50 7.40 -1.84
CA GLU A 72 3.69 6.06 -2.35
C GLU A 72 4.41 5.18 -1.32
N HIS A 73 4.15 3.88 -1.39
CA HIS A 73 4.72 2.95 -0.43
C HIS A 73 6.25 2.90 -0.53
N SER A 74 6.76 2.64 -1.72
CA SER A 74 8.20 2.65 -2.06
C SER A 74 8.38 2.72 -3.58
N GLU A 75 9.64 2.86 -4.05
CA GLU A 75 9.95 2.86 -5.48
C GLU A 75 9.54 1.56 -6.17
N GLN A 76 9.75 0.44 -5.48
CA GLN A 76 9.34 -0.89 -5.92
C GLN A 76 8.63 -1.59 -4.77
N TYR A 77 7.46 -2.17 -5.03
CA TYR A 77 6.73 -2.92 -4.02
C TYR A 77 5.76 -3.92 -4.67
N PHE A 78 5.42 -4.96 -3.95
CA PHE A 78 4.27 -5.78 -4.27
C PHE A 78 3.02 -5.16 -3.68
N ARG A 79 2.02 -4.94 -4.53
CA ARG A 79 0.65 -4.80 -4.08
C ARG A 79 0.05 -6.19 -3.96
N ILE A 80 -0.32 -6.58 -2.76
CA ILE A 80 -0.86 -7.89 -2.45
C ILE A 80 -2.35 -7.75 -2.21
N MET A 81 -3.16 -8.45 -3.00
CA MET A 81 -4.61 -8.37 -2.94
C MET A 81 -5.19 -9.76 -2.75
N GLN A 82 -6.17 -9.86 -1.87
CA GLN A 82 -6.92 -11.11 -1.67
C GLN A 82 -7.90 -11.31 -2.83
N LEU A 83 -8.00 -12.54 -3.31
CA LEU A 83 -8.80 -12.90 -4.47
C LEU A 83 -9.47 -14.25 -4.22
N ASN A 84 -10.80 -14.27 -4.27
CA ASN A 84 -11.55 -15.50 -4.10
C ASN A 84 -11.23 -16.48 -5.25
N LYS A 85 -10.94 -17.75 -4.92
CA LYS A 85 -10.56 -18.80 -5.86
C LYS A 85 -11.61 -19.07 -6.93
N GLU A 86 -12.88 -18.87 -6.61
CA GLU A 86 -13.99 -19.05 -7.56
C GLU A 86 -14.19 -17.87 -8.50
N SER A 87 -13.49 -16.75 -8.30
CA SER A 87 -13.60 -15.59 -9.17
C SER A 87 -12.99 -15.87 -10.56
N HIS A 88 -13.54 -15.21 -11.60
CA HIS A 88 -13.02 -15.30 -12.97
C HIS A 88 -11.53 -14.96 -13.06
N THR A 89 -11.15 -13.89 -12.36
CA THR A 89 -9.75 -13.43 -12.33
C THR A 89 -8.83 -14.48 -11.70
N ALA A 90 -9.28 -15.13 -10.61
CA ALA A 90 -8.49 -16.19 -9.97
C ALA A 90 -8.26 -17.36 -10.91
N LYS A 91 -9.33 -17.88 -11.54
CA LYS A 91 -9.26 -19.00 -12.50
C LYS A 91 -8.38 -18.68 -13.71
N TYR A 92 -8.48 -17.45 -14.22
CA TYR A 92 -7.61 -17.02 -15.31
C TYR A 92 -6.13 -16.98 -14.88
N LEU A 93 -5.84 -16.42 -13.72
CA LEU A 93 -4.46 -16.31 -13.20
C LEU A 93 -3.89 -17.69 -12.86
N GLU A 94 -4.69 -18.60 -12.34
CA GLU A 94 -4.30 -19.98 -12.04
C GLU A 94 -3.89 -20.73 -13.31
N GLU A 95 -4.63 -20.56 -14.43
CA GLU A 95 -4.31 -21.17 -15.71
C GLU A 95 -3.12 -20.53 -16.44
N ASN A 96 -2.98 -19.20 -16.37
CA ASN A 96 -2.05 -18.46 -17.23
C ASN A 96 -0.84 -17.88 -16.52
N MET A 97 -0.98 -17.50 -15.24
CA MET A 97 0.07 -16.85 -14.43
C MET A 97 0.05 -17.32 -12.96
N PRO A 98 0.12 -18.64 -12.70
CA PRO A 98 0.05 -19.18 -11.34
C PRO A 98 1.17 -18.66 -10.43
N PHE A 99 2.28 -18.22 -10.99
CA PHE A 99 3.40 -17.63 -10.25
C PHE A 99 3.06 -16.29 -9.55
N LEU A 100 1.92 -15.66 -9.87
CA LEU A 100 1.40 -14.48 -9.17
C LEU A 100 0.60 -14.85 -7.92
N LEU A 101 0.20 -16.11 -7.78
CA LEU A 101 -0.73 -16.55 -6.74
C LEU A 101 -0.01 -17.27 -5.61
N GLU A 102 -0.49 -17.02 -4.40
CA GLU A 102 -0.21 -17.84 -3.22
C GLU A 102 -1.50 -18.10 -2.46
N GLU A 103 -1.53 -19.16 -1.66
CA GLU A 103 -2.61 -19.39 -0.70
C GLU A 103 -2.67 -18.24 0.30
N SER A 104 -3.86 -17.72 0.57
CA SER A 104 -4.02 -16.64 1.55
C SER A 104 -3.83 -17.17 2.97
N VAL A 105 -2.83 -16.66 3.69
CA VAL A 105 -2.65 -16.98 5.12
C VAL A 105 -3.76 -16.40 6.00
N TRP A 106 -4.57 -15.51 5.47
CA TRP A 106 -5.68 -14.85 6.17
C TRP A 106 -7.05 -15.50 5.91
N SER A 107 -7.12 -16.47 4.97
CA SER A 107 -8.35 -17.16 4.62
C SER A 107 -8.55 -18.36 5.54
N ALA A 108 -9.46 -18.24 6.50
CA ALA A 108 -9.76 -19.32 7.46
C ALA A 108 -10.33 -20.58 6.79
N THR A 109 -10.98 -20.44 5.63
CA THR A 109 -11.62 -21.54 4.86
C THR A 109 -10.80 -22.01 3.69
N ASN A 110 -9.60 -21.43 3.48
CA ASN A 110 -8.77 -21.65 2.30
C ASN A 110 -9.49 -21.38 0.98
N SER A 111 -10.44 -20.43 1.00
CA SER A 111 -11.25 -20.04 -0.17
C SER A 111 -10.57 -18.98 -1.04
N ASP A 112 -9.44 -18.44 -0.61
CA ASP A 112 -8.84 -17.29 -1.24
C ASP A 112 -7.36 -17.50 -1.56
N TYR A 113 -6.96 -16.95 -2.70
CA TYR A 113 -5.58 -16.66 -3.04
C TYR A 113 -5.22 -15.24 -2.60
N VAL A 114 -3.93 -14.96 -2.53
CA VAL A 114 -3.40 -13.61 -2.68
C VAL A 114 -2.66 -13.51 -4.00
N VAL A 115 -2.83 -12.38 -4.69
CA VAL A 115 -2.14 -12.06 -5.93
C VAL A 115 -1.06 -11.01 -5.67
N PHE A 116 0.16 -11.28 -6.13
CA PHE A 116 1.30 -10.40 -6.02
C PHE A 116 1.47 -9.58 -7.30
N VAL A 117 1.09 -8.31 -7.25
CA VAL A 117 1.22 -7.40 -8.39
C VAL A 117 2.45 -6.52 -8.19
N PRO A 118 3.47 -6.61 -9.06
CA PRO A 118 4.65 -5.77 -8.97
C PRO A 118 4.31 -4.35 -9.42
N ILE A 119 4.64 -3.36 -8.59
CA ILE A 119 4.44 -1.93 -8.86
C ILE A 119 5.78 -1.22 -8.85
N VAL A 120 6.04 -0.43 -9.89
CA VAL A 120 7.21 0.44 -10.01
C VAL A 120 6.73 1.89 -10.08
N ASN A 121 7.23 2.73 -9.21
CA ASN A 121 6.91 4.14 -9.15
C ASN A 121 8.02 5.01 -9.73
N PRO A 122 7.72 6.27 -10.14
CA PRO A 122 8.72 7.23 -10.57
C PRO A 122 9.78 7.49 -9.48
N LYS A 123 11.05 7.54 -9.85
CA LYS A 123 12.16 7.79 -8.90
C LYS A 123 12.08 9.13 -8.16
N GLU A 124 11.42 10.11 -8.76
CA GLU A 124 11.27 11.46 -8.21
C GLU A 124 10.07 11.62 -7.27
N GLY A 125 9.36 10.53 -6.99
CA GLY A 125 8.22 10.52 -6.08
C GLY A 125 8.61 10.73 -4.61
N LEU A 126 7.64 11.15 -3.81
CA LEU A 126 7.76 11.25 -2.35
C LEU A 126 7.18 9.98 -1.72
N TYR A 127 8.01 9.28 -0.96
CA TYR A 127 7.71 7.94 -0.45
C TYR A 127 7.42 7.93 1.05
N LYS A 128 6.69 6.90 1.48
CA LYS A 128 6.30 6.68 2.89
C LYS A 128 7.48 6.82 3.87
N LYS A 129 8.67 6.33 3.50
CA LYS A 129 9.88 6.40 4.36
C LYS A 129 10.28 7.83 4.69
N ASP A 130 10.05 8.79 3.76
CA ASP A 130 10.48 10.18 3.84
C ASP A 130 9.35 11.13 4.24
N MET A 131 8.08 10.65 4.23
CA MET A 131 6.87 11.45 4.41
C MET A 131 6.09 10.97 5.63
N LYS A 132 6.62 11.28 6.83
CA LYS A 132 6.02 10.93 8.12
C LYS A 132 5.80 12.18 8.96
N GLY A 133 4.97 12.08 9.98
CA GLY A 133 4.78 13.08 11.03
C GLY A 133 4.56 14.49 10.52
N VAL A 134 5.28 15.42 11.11
CA VAL A 134 5.19 16.86 10.82
C VAL A 134 5.50 17.16 9.36
N LYS A 135 6.48 16.49 8.75
CA LYS A 135 6.82 16.72 7.35
C LYS A 135 5.64 16.49 6.42
N HIS A 136 4.86 15.41 6.62
CA HIS A 136 3.65 15.16 5.83
C HIS A 136 2.56 16.20 6.13
N LEU A 137 2.41 16.62 7.39
CA LEU A 137 1.47 17.65 7.79
C LEU A 137 1.76 19.01 7.13
N GLU A 138 3.02 19.35 6.88
CA GLU A 138 3.40 20.57 6.15
C GLU A 138 2.86 20.60 4.73
N TYR A 139 2.96 19.47 4.01
CA TYR A 139 2.36 19.34 2.66
C TYR A 139 0.83 19.38 2.71
N ILE A 140 0.21 18.74 3.70
CA ILE A 140 -1.25 18.80 3.89
C ILE A 140 -1.70 20.24 4.16
N LYS A 141 -0.98 20.97 5.01
CA LYS A 141 -1.24 22.39 5.31
C LYS A 141 -1.13 23.27 4.06
N LEU A 142 -0.03 23.12 3.30
CA LEU A 142 0.19 23.85 2.06
C LEU A 142 -1.00 23.68 1.09
N VAL A 143 -1.45 22.44 0.91
CA VAL A 143 -2.57 22.12 0.00
C VAL A 143 -3.91 22.58 0.58
N GLN A 144 -4.12 22.46 1.89
CA GLN A 144 -5.34 22.97 2.53
C GLN A 144 -5.47 24.49 2.32
N GLU A 145 -4.39 25.23 2.49
CA GLU A 145 -4.39 26.70 2.41
C GLU A 145 -4.50 27.19 0.96
N ASN A 146 -3.78 26.60 0.02
CA ASN A 146 -3.62 27.15 -1.33
C ASN A 146 -4.51 26.46 -2.39
N TRP A 147 -4.99 25.25 -2.16
CA TRP A 147 -5.94 24.59 -3.06
C TRP A 147 -7.36 24.57 -2.47
N VAL A 148 -7.52 24.05 -1.24
CA VAL A 148 -8.85 23.84 -0.68
C VAL A 148 -9.51 25.14 -0.20
N ASN A 149 -8.75 25.97 0.51
CA ASN A 149 -9.28 27.26 0.98
C ASN A 149 -9.49 28.24 -0.20
N ALA A 150 -8.56 28.30 -1.15
CA ALA A 150 -8.65 29.14 -2.33
C ALA A 150 -9.84 28.76 -3.24
N GLY A 151 -10.21 27.48 -3.31
CA GLY A 151 -11.38 27.01 -4.04
C GLY A 151 -12.72 27.25 -3.34
N THR A 152 -12.79 28.19 -2.39
CA THR A 152 -14.04 28.62 -1.74
C THR A 152 -14.59 29.86 -2.38
N ASN A 153 -15.79 29.78 -2.97
CA ASN A 153 -16.54 30.91 -3.46
C ASN A 153 -17.26 31.57 -2.28
N VAL A 154 -16.58 32.52 -1.61
CA VAL A 154 -17.04 33.15 -0.36
C VAL A 154 -18.40 33.81 -0.51
N GLU A 155 -18.69 34.41 -1.68
CA GLU A 155 -19.94 35.10 -1.98
C GLU A 155 -21.15 34.16 -1.99
N ALA A 156 -20.94 32.89 -2.37
CA ALA A 156 -21.97 31.83 -2.37
C ALA A 156 -22.10 31.09 -1.02
N CYS A 157 -21.26 31.40 -0.02
CA CYS A 157 -21.23 30.72 1.24
C CYS A 157 -22.22 31.31 2.26
N LEU A 158 -23.12 30.46 2.82
CA LEU A 158 -23.89 30.83 4.00
C LEU A 158 -23.03 30.87 5.27
N LYS A 159 -21.97 30.04 5.29
CA LYS A 159 -21.00 29.94 6.39
C LYS A 159 -19.58 30.08 5.84
N PRO A 160 -19.10 31.29 5.60
CA PRO A 160 -17.83 31.54 4.89
C PRO A 160 -16.58 31.05 5.64
N TRP A 161 -16.69 30.69 6.91
CA TRP A 161 -15.60 30.08 7.70
C TRP A 161 -15.46 28.56 7.52
N LEU A 162 -16.50 27.91 6.97
CA LEU A 162 -16.40 26.48 6.64
C LEU A 162 -15.62 26.29 5.34
N ARG A 163 -14.81 25.24 5.29
CA ARG A 163 -14.01 24.82 4.13
C ARG A 163 -14.15 23.33 3.92
N HIS A 164 -13.93 22.88 2.71
CA HIS A 164 -13.59 21.46 2.46
C HIS A 164 -12.28 21.11 3.15
N SER A 165 -11.91 19.86 3.11
CA SER A 165 -10.74 19.33 3.79
C SER A 165 -9.81 18.57 2.85
N VAL A 166 -8.53 18.58 3.20
CA VAL A 166 -7.59 17.54 2.80
C VAL A 166 -7.81 16.34 3.73
N SER A 167 -8.18 15.20 3.16
CA SER A 167 -8.37 13.95 3.90
C SER A 167 -7.17 13.04 3.66
N CYS A 168 -6.46 12.71 4.73
CA CYS A 168 -5.24 11.92 4.65
C CYS A 168 -4.99 11.15 5.95
N THR A 169 -4.24 10.05 5.85
CA THR A 169 -3.67 9.32 6.98
C THR A 169 -2.17 9.59 7.06
N VAL A 170 -1.72 10.09 8.19
CA VAL A 170 -0.31 10.41 8.48
C VAL A 170 0.31 9.29 9.30
N ILE A 171 1.49 8.83 8.89
CA ILE A 171 2.28 7.86 9.66
C ILE A 171 2.95 8.57 10.82
N ILE A 172 2.81 8.03 12.01
CA ILE A 172 3.39 8.59 13.24
C ILE A 172 4.87 8.25 13.29
N ASP A 173 5.70 9.27 13.45
CA ASP A 173 7.11 9.16 13.85
C ASP A 173 7.30 9.69 15.27
N ASN A 174 6.81 10.90 15.56
CA ASN A 174 6.86 11.52 16.88
C ASN A 174 5.49 12.16 17.21
N MET A 175 4.72 11.51 18.07
CA MET A 175 3.35 11.96 18.41
C MET A 175 3.33 13.29 19.16
N GLU A 176 4.35 13.61 19.95
CA GLU A 176 4.41 14.87 20.69
C GLU A 176 4.59 16.05 19.72
N GLU A 177 5.51 15.93 18.77
CA GLU A 177 5.73 16.96 17.74
C GLU A 177 4.51 17.14 16.83
N ILE A 178 3.89 16.03 16.41
CA ILE A 178 2.65 16.02 15.64
C ILE A 178 1.56 16.78 16.37
N THR A 179 1.35 16.49 17.67
CA THR A 179 0.29 17.12 18.48
C THR A 179 0.52 18.61 18.61
N ARG A 180 1.75 19.04 18.87
CA ARG A 180 2.12 20.46 18.96
C ARG A 180 1.89 21.16 17.61
N TYR A 181 2.36 20.57 16.51
CA TYR A 181 2.20 21.15 15.19
C TYR A 181 0.73 21.34 14.79
N ILE A 182 -0.12 20.34 15.09
CA ILE A 182 -1.57 20.42 14.82
C ILE A 182 -2.21 21.50 15.69
N PHE A 183 -1.87 21.58 16.96
CA PHE A 183 -2.41 22.59 17.87
C PHE A 183 -2.09 23.99 17.37
N ASP A 184 -0.84 24.24 16.97
CA ASP A 184 -0.39 25.55 16.46
C ASP A 184 -1.01 25.90 15.09
N ASN A 185 -1.44 24.91 14.31
CA ASN A 185 -1.99 25.06 12.96
C ASN A 185 -3.40 24.48 12.82
N GLN A 186 -4.20 24.47 13.88
CA GLN A 186 -5.49 23.76 13.98
C GLN A 186 -6.50 24.12 12.87
N ASN A 187 -6.42 25.33 12.30
CA ASN A 187 -7.31 25.77 11.23
C ASN A 187 -7.06 25.07 9.89
N SER A 188 -5.90 24.45 9.71
CA SER A 188 -5.51 23.76 8.47
C SER A 188 -5.82 22.27 8.48
N PHE A 189 -6.10 21.67 9.66
CA PHE A 189 -6.33 20.23 9.79
C PHE A 189 -7.77 19.90 10.20
N LYS A 190 -8.51 19.21 9.32
CA LYS A 190 -9.94 18.91 9.53
C LYS A 190 -10.31 17.44 9.35
N ALA A 191 -9.51 16.67 8.60
CA ALA A 191 -9.79 15.28 8.25
C ALA A 191 -8.49 14.47 8.15
N VAL A 192 -7.60 14.61 9.13
CA VAL A 192 -6.35 13.85 9.24
C VAL A 192 -6.54 12.74 10.27
N SER A 193 -6.17 11.52 9.89
CA SER A 193 -6.06 10.37 10.77
C SER A 193 -4.60 9.96 10.94
N PHE A 194 -4.32 9.15 11.96
CA PHE A 194 -2.97 8.74 12.31
C PHE A 194 -2.86 7.22 12.34
N LEU A 195 -1.72 6.72 11.87
CA LEU A 195 -1.39 5.30 11.88
C LEU A 195 0.03 5.11 12.39
N SER A 196 0.21 4.12 13.26
CA SER A 196 1.54 3.73 13.72
C SER A 196 2.40 3.23 12.57
N ASP A 197 3.70 3.49 12.64
CA ASP A 197 4.65 3.00 11.65
C ASP A 197 4.99 1.53 11.93
N TYR A 198 4.27 0.63 11.28
CA TYR A 198 4.60 -0.79 11.26
C TYR A 198 5.39 -1.12 10.00
N GLY A 199 6.38 -1.99 10.15
CA GLY A 199 7.11 -2.54 9.01
C GLY A 199 6.21 -3.41 8.13
N ASP A 200 6.27 -3.21 6.84
CA ASP A 200 5.51 -3.98 5.87
C ASP A 200 5.95 -5.44 5.77
N LYS A 201 7.12 -5.77 6.34
CA LYS A 201 7.69 -7.12 6.42
C LYS A 201 7.46 -7.80 7.76
N ASP A 202 6.80 -7.12 8.71
CA ASP A 202 6.42 -7.70 9.99
C ASP A 202 5.23 -8.68 9.84
N PHE A 203 4.44 -8.50 8.77
CA PHE A 203 3.28 -9.33 8.48
C PHE A 203 3.49 -10.11 7.16
N ASN A 204 3.17 -11.40 7.19
CA ASN A 204 3.12 -12.19 5.97
C ASN A 204 1.97 -11.70 5.08
N GLN A 205 2.21 -11.55 3.78
CA GLN A 205 1.23 -11.10 2.80
C GLN A 205 0.62 -9.71 3.15
N ALA A 206 1.42 -8.79 3.69
CA ALA A 206 0.98 -7.41 3.92
C ALA A 206 0.52 -6.77 2.60
N PRO A 207 -0.57 -5.98 2.60
CA PRO A 207 -1.17 -5.41 1.37
C PRO A 207 -0.19 -4.61 0.49
N PHE A 208 0.84 -4.05 1.10
CA PHE A 208 1.94 -3.36 0.44
C PHE A 208 3.24 -3.87 1.04
N THR A 209 4.10 -4.45 0.23
CA THR A 209 5.38 -5.00 0.69
C THR A 209 6.50 -4.46 -0.19
N SER A 210 7.35 -3.62 0.38
CA SER A 210 8.48 -3.00 -0.31
C SER A 210 9.47 -4.05 -0.80
N VAL A 211 10.03 -3.82 -1.99
CA VAL A 211 11.07 -4.65 -2.58
C VAL A 211 12.30 -3.80 -2.76
N LEU A 212 13.38 -4.15 -2.11
CA LEU A 212 14.66 -3.49 -2.28
C LEU A 212 15.37 -3.98 -3.55
N THR A 213 16.11 -3.08 -4.19
CA THR A 213 17.07 -3.47 -5.23
C THR A 213 18.26 -4.20 -4.61
N LEU A 214 19.05 -4.89 -5.44
CA LEU A 214 20.25 -5.57 -4.93
C LEU A 214 21.23 -4.58 -4.28
N ASP A 215 21.39 -3.40 -4.87
CA ASP A 215 22.28 -2.37 -4.33
C ASP A 215 21.80 -1.86 -2.97
N GLN A 216 20.50 -1.63 -2.82
CA GLN A 216 19.88 -1.26 -1.55
C GLN A 216 20.02 -2.37 -0.49
N ILE A 217 19.90 -3.63 -0.89
CA ILE A 217 20.12 -4.78 0.02
C ILE A 217 21.56 -4.82 0.50
N ILE A 218 22.53 -4.59 -0.39
CA ILE A 218 23.95 -4.57 -0.04
C ILE A 218 24.27 -3.37 0.87
N GLU A 219 23.71 -2.20 0.55
CA GLU A 219 23.87 -0.99 1.36
C GLU A 219 23.34 -1.18 2.79
N GLU A 220 22.13 -1.76 2.92
CA GLU A 220 21.47 -1.94 4.22
C GLU A 220 22.11 -3.06 5.06
N TYR A 221 22.46 -4.18 4.43
CA TYR A 221 22.87 -5.41 5.13
C TYR A 221 24.36 -5.74 5.01
N GLY A 222 25.07 -5.09 4.09
CA GLY A 222 26.48 -5.33 3.83
C GLY A 222 26.76 -6.69 3.17
N ASP A 223 28.02 -7.12 3.19
CA ASP A 223 28.47 -8.35 2.54
C ASP A 223 27.77 -9.62 3.01
N GLY A 224 27.21 -9.60 4.22
CA GLY A 224 26.40 -10.70 4.75
C GLY A 224 25.20 -11.05 3.87
N SER A 225 24.62 -10.06 3.19
CA SER A 225 23.47 -10.28 2.32
C SER A 225 23.79 -11.20 1.14
N LEU A 226 24.96 -11.07 0.55
CA LEU A 226 25.41 -11.91 -0.58
C LEU A 226 25.53 -13.39 -0.21
N MET A 227 25.87 -13.67 1.06
CA MET A 227 26.06 -15.01 1.59
C MET A 227 24.76 -15.66 2.09
N ALA A 228 23.67 -14.90 2.17
CA ALA A 228 22.42 -15.38 2.78
C ALA A 228 21.59 -16.30 1.87
N SER A 229 21.86 -16.32 0.55
CA SER A 229 21.05 -17.08 -0.43
C SER A 229 20.98 -18.58 -0.10
N GLY A 230 22.08 -19.19 0.33
CA GLY A 230 22.09 -20.60 0.74
C GLY A 230 21.22 -20.87 1.97
N LEU A 231 21.23 -19.94 2.93
CA LEU A 231 20.40 -20.02 4.13
C LEU A 231 18.90 -19.91 3.79
N ILE A 232 18.55 -19.10 2.79
CA ILE A 232 17.18 -18.98 2.30
C ILE A 232 16.71 -20.28 1.65
N VAL A 233 17.48 -20.84 0.73
CA VAL A 233 17.15 -22.12 0.04
C VAL A 233 16.92 -23.23 1.06
N ASP A 234 17.82 -23.38 2.00
CA ASP A 234 17.72 -24.39 3.05
C ASP A 234 16.53 -24.14 3.98
N GLY A 235 16.22 -22.86 4.27
CA GLY A 235 15.05 -22.44 5.07
C GLY A 235 13.75 -22.78 4.37
N LEU A 236 13.62 -22.42 3.10
CA LEU A 236 12.45 -22.77 2.30
C LEU A 236 12.22 -24.29 2.26
N HIS A 237 13.29 -25.07 2.12
CA HIS A 237 13.18 -26.54 2.15
C HIS A 237 12.76 -27.07 3.53
N ALA A 238 13.33 -26.53 4.60
CA ALA A 238 13.03 -26.99 5.97
C ALA A 238 11.61 -26.61 6.45
N PHE A 239 10.99 -25.58 5.85
CA PHE A 239 9.71 -25.02 6.26
C PHE A 239 8.68 -25.02 5.11
N ASP A 240 8.70 -26.02 4.26
CA ASP A 240 7.74 -26.23 3.16
C ASP A 240 7.45 -24.95 2.34
N GLN A 241 8.52 -24.28 1.91
CA GLN A 241 8.48 -23.01 1.16
C GLN A 241 7.98 -21.79 1.97
N ASN A 242 7.81 -21.93 3.30
CA ASN A 242 7.35 -20.86 4.17
C ASN A 242 8.51 -20.15 4.91
N LEU A 243 9.14 -19.19 4.25
CA LEU A 243 10.24 -18.43 4.86
C LEU A 243 9.78 -17.58 6.04
N TRP A 244 8.53 -17.10 6.06
CA TRP A 244 8.01 -16.31 7.19
C TRP A 244 7.94 -17.13 8.47
N GLU A 245 7.48 -18.39 8.42
CA GLU A 245 7.52 -19.29 9.57
C GLU A 245 8.94 -19.49 10.08
N ALA A 246 9.90 -19.69 9.15
CA ALA A 246 11.31 -19.79 9.50
C ALA A 246 11.84 -18.53 10.21
N CYS A 247 11.51 -17.36 9.70
CA CYS A 247 11.91 -16.07 10.26
C CYS A 247 11.28 -15.81 11.64
N ASP A 248 10.01 -16.12 11.80
CA ASP A 248 9.31 -15.99 13.07
C ASP A 248 9.93 -16.88 14.14
N LEU A 249 10.33 -18.09 13.79
CA LEU A 249 11.04 -19.00 14.69
C LEU A 249 12.43 -18.47 15.10
N ILE A 250 13.13 -17.71 14.24
CA ILE A 250 14.38 -17.04 14.63
C ILE A 250 14.12 -16.00 15.71
N LEU A 251 13.07 -15.16 15.54
CA LEU A 251 12.75 -14.07 16.45
C LEU A 251 12.13 -14.55 17.75
N ASP A 252 11.40 -15.65 17.73
CA ASP A 252 10.66 -16.19 18.88
C ASP A 252 11.53 -17.04 19.80
N THR A 253 12.78 -16.62 19.98
CA THR A 253 13.74 -17.34 20.83
C THR A 253 13.37 -17.34 22.31
N GLU A 254 12.47 -16.48 22.75
CA GLU A 254 11.99 -16.37 24.14
C GLU A 254 10.73 -17.22 24.37
N LYS A 255 9.88 -17.37 23.37
CA LYS A 255 8.76 -18.31 23.42
C LYS A 255 9.28 -19.66 23.02
N LYS A 256 9.25 -20.62 23.92
CA LYS A 256 9.60 -22.01 23.66
C LYS A 256 8.60 -22.61 22.67
N ILE A 257 8.62 -22.15 21.41
CA ILE A 257 7.83 -22.78 20.35
C ILE A 257 8.33 -24.20 20.22
N LYS A 258 7.45 -25.14 20.51
CA LYS A 258 7.73 -26.55 20.35
C LYS A 258 7.70 -26.85 18.85
N ILE A 259 8.88 -27.05 18.27
CA ILE A 259 9.00 -27.53 16.89
C ILE A 259 8.32 -28.90 16.84
N THR A 260 7.22 -28.98 16.08
CA THR A 260 6.43 -30.19 15.90
C THR A 260 6.65 -30.75 14.51
N GLY A 261 6.39 -32.05 14.35
CA GLY A 261 6.53 -32.75 13.07
C GLY A 261 7.19 -34.11 13.25
N THR A 262 7.51 -34.77 12.16
CA THR A 262 8.29 -35.98 12.12
C THR A 262 9.70 -35.77 12.69
N ARG A 263 10.39 -36.83 13.08
CA ARG A 263 11.77 -36.72 13.60
C ARG A 263 12.72 -36.03 12.61
N GLN A 264 12.52 -36.24 11.32
CA GLN A 264 13.32 -35.62 10.26
C GLN A 264 13.03 -34.12 10.11
N GLU A 265 11.76 -33.72 10.09
CA GLU A 265 11.36 -32.32 10.02
C GLU A 265 11.86 -31.52 11.22
N VAL A 266 11.70 -32.04 12.43
CA VAL A 266 12.22 -31.41 13.65
C VAL A 266 13.73 -31.25 13.59
N TRP A 267 14.44 -32.24 13.05
CA TRP A 267 15.89 -32.12 12.87
C TRP A 267 16.26 -31.04 11.85
N LEU A 268 15.63 -31.01 10.68
CA LEU A 268 15.88 -30.01 9.64
C LEU A 268 15.64 -28.59 10.16
N LYS A 269 14.49 -28.34 10.77
CA LYS A 269 14.14 -27.03 11.35
C LYS A 269 15.13 -26.61 12.44
N THR A 270 15.51 -27.52 13.32
CA THR A 270 16.45 -27.25 14.41
C THR A 270 17.87 -26.99 13.90
N ASP A 271 18.35 -27.75 12.92
CA ASP A 271 19.66 -27.54 12.32
C ASP A 271 19.73 -26.22 11.58
N TRP A 272 18.71 -25.91 10.78
CA TRP A 272 18.62 -24.63 10.09
C TRP A 272 18.65 -23.45 11.08
N LEU A 273 17.88 -23.51 12.17
CA LEU A 273 17.86 -22.47 13.19
C LEU A 273 19.24 -22.24 13.84
N LYS A 274 19.99 -23.31 14.09
CA LYS A 274 21.38 -23.20 14.61
C LYS A 274 22.28 -22.49 13.58
N ARG A 275 22.17 -22.84 12.30
CA ARG A 275 22.95 -22.21 11.22
C ARG A 275 22.57 -20.75 11.06
N ALA A 276 21.29 -20.39 11.12
CA ALA A 276 20.81 -19.01 11.07
C ALA A 276 21.38 -18.15 12.21
N LYS A 277 21.35 -18.65 13.45
CA LYS A 277 21.95 -17.97 14.60
C LYS A 277 23.46 -17.79 14.47
N LYS A 278 24.17 -18.82 13.98
CA LYS A 278 25.61 -18.74 13.69
C LYS A 278 25.89 -17.70 12.61
N PHE A 279 25.06 -17.67 11.57
CA PHE A 279 25.16 -16.69 10.48
C PHE A 279 24.99 -15.26 11.02
N ALA A 280 23.95 -15.01 11.82
CA ALA A 280 23.75 -13.69 12.46
C ALA A 280 24.97 -13.26 13.28
N LYS A 281 25.56 -14.18 14.06
CA LYS A 281 26.77 -13.89 14.82
C LYS A 281 27.93 -13.50 13.94
N ASN A 282 28.11 -14.14 12.81
CA ASN A 282 29.25 -13.92 11.90
C ASN A 282 29.12 -12.64 11.09
N TYR A 283 27.91 -12.31 10.60
CA TYR A 283 27.70 -11.23 9.62
C TYR A 283 26.91 -10.05 10.19
N PHE A 284 26.09 -10.24 11.22
CA PHE A 284 25.21 -9.21 11.79
C PHE A 284 25.47 -8.94 13.27
N LYS A 285 26.65 -9.28 13.79
CA LYS A 285 27.03 -9.07 15.22
C LYS A 285 26.03 -9.69 16.20
N GLY A 286 25.31 -10.72 15.78
CA GLY A 286 24.30 -11.40 16.59
C GLY A 286 22.90 -10.79 16.50
N ASP A 287 22.69 -9.76 15.71
CA ASP A 287 21.38 -9.16 15.48
C ASP A 287 20.50 -10.07 14.64
N LEU A 288 19.61 -10.79 15.32
CA LEU A 288 18.67 -11.74 14.69
C LEU A 288 17.58 -11.02 13.91
N ARG A 289 17.18 -9.82 14.33
CA ARG A 289 16.17 -9.04 13.63
C ARG A 289 16.71 -8.55 12.29
N LYS A 290 17.94 -8.05 12.27
CA LYS A 290 18.63 -7.65 11.03
C LYS A 290 18.78 -8.84 10.07
N LEU A 291 19.11 -10.03 10.58
CA LEU A 291 19.13 -11.25 9.75
C LEU A 291 17.77 -11.54 9.14
N VAL A 292 16.70 -11.52 9.93
CA VAL A 292 15.34 -11.82 9.46
C VAL A 292 14.91 -10.86 8.34
N TYR A 293 15.13 -9.58 8.53
CA TYR A 293 14.82 -8.60 7.48
C TYR A 293 15.65 -8.84 6.21
N CYS A 294 16.95 -9.12 6.34
CA CYS A 294 17.83 -9.46 5.23
C CYS A 294 17.29 -10.69 4.44
N LEU A 295 16.90 -11.77 5.13
CA LEU A 295 16.35 -12.96 4.49
C LEU A 295 15.05 -12.65 3.73
N LYS A 296 14.15 -11.90 4.35
CA LYS A 296 12.88 -11.48 3.73
C LYS A 296 13.13 -10.60 2.51
N ASP A 297 14.03 -9.62 2.58
CA ASP A 297 14.34 -8.73 1.46
C ASP A 297 14.96 -9.46 0.28
N ILE A 298 15.90 -10.36 0.51
CA ILE A 298 16.50 -11.17 -0.57
C ILE A 298 15.44 -12.08 -1.21
N HIS A 299 14.58 -12.71 -0.41
CA HIS A 299 13.50 -13.55 -0.90
C HIS A 299 12.53 -12.75 -1.78
N LEU A 300 12.09 -11.58 -1.31
CA LEU A 300 11.21 -10.68 -2.06
C LEU A 300 11.86 -10.18 -3.36
N PHE A 301 13.16 -9.87 -3.33
CA PHE A 301 13.92 -9.51 -4.52
C PHE A 301 13.95 -10.63 -5.57
N HIS A 302 14.19 -11.87 -5.15
CA HIS A 302 14.15 -13.02 -6.07
C HIS A 302 12.75 -13.26 -6.61
N LYS A 303 11.73 -13.19 -5.77
CA LYS A 303 10.32 -13.29 -6.19
C LYS A 303 9.96 -12.20 -7.20
N TRP A 304 10.36 -10.95 -6.93
CA TRP A 304 10.18 -9.82 -7.85
C TRP A 304 10.80 -10.09 -9.23
N LYS A 305 12.05 -10.53 -9.25
CA LYS A 305 12.73 -10.86 -10.51
C LYS A 305 12.05 -12.01 -11.26
N THR A 306 11.61 -13.02 -10.55
CA THR A 306 10.93 -14.18 -11.14
C THR A 306 9.60 -13.77 -11.76
N ILE A 307 8.77 -13.01 -11.04
CA ILE A 307 7.50 -12.52 -11.51
C ILE A 307 7.70 -11.63 -12.75
N ASN A 308 8.58 -10.62 -12.69
CA ASN A 308 8.78 -9.70 -13.82
C ASN A 308 9.32 -10.39 -15.08
N ARG A 309 10.06 -11.49 -14.96
CA ARG A 309 10.52 -12.26 -16.13
C ARG A 309 9.42 -13.07 -16.79
N GLN A 310 8.43 -13.51 -16.03
CA GLN A 310 7.36 -14.39 -16.48
C GLN A 310 6.06 -13.63 -16.77
N MET A 311 5.95 -12.37 -16.31
CA MET A 311 4.75 -11.57 -16.47
C MET A 311 4.38 -11.41 -17.94
N LYS A 312 3.11 -11.61 -18.23
CA LYS A 312 2.50 -11.41 -19.55
C LYS A 312 1.42 -10.37 -19.42
N GLU A 313 1.10 -9.73 -20.54
CA GLU A 313 -0.07 -8.88 -20.61
C GLU A 313 -1.34 -9.69 -20.34
N VAL A 314 -2.23 -9.14 -19.53
CA VAL A 314 -3.49 -9.79 -19.17
C VAL A 314 -4.52 -9.50 -20.27
N ASP A 315 -4.99 -10.54 -20.93
CA ASP A 315 -6.07 -10.44 -21.89
C ASP A 315 -7.44 -10.45 -21.17
N PHE A 316 -7.89 -9.27 -20.80
CA PHE A 316 -9.19 -9.08 -20.14
C PHE A 316 -10.37 -9.51 -21.00
N GLN A 317 -10.27 -9.46 -22.34
CA GLN A 317 -11.32 -9.88 -23.24
C GLN A 317 -11.53 -11.40 -23.17
N THR A 318 -10.44 -12.16 -23.19
CA THR A 318 -10.50 -13.61 -22.99
C THR A 318 -11.12 -13.98 -21.64
N ILE A 319 -10.84 -13.22 -20.57
CA ILE A 319 -11.46 -13.45 -19.26
C ILE A 319 -12.99 -13.29 -19.33
N LEU A 320 -13.48 -12.27 -20.04
CA LEU A 320 -14.89 -11.96 -20.14
C LEU A 320 -15.65 -12.89 -21.09
N GLU A 321 -14.99 -13.45 -22.11
CA GLU A 321 -15.61 -14.24 -23.16
C GLU A 321 -15.67 -15.74 -22.86
N LYS A 322 -14.79 -16.28 -22.02
CA LYS A 322 -14.80 -17.71 -21.66
C LYS A 322 -16.08 -18.08 -20.88
N PRO A 323 -16.88 -19.06 -21.37
CA PRO A 323 -18.12 -19.47 -20.70
C PRO A 323 -17.90 -19.92 -19.24
N THR A 324 -16.81 -20.62 -18.97
CA THR A 324 -16.41 -21.07 -17.62
C THR A 324 -16.21 -19.91 -16.62
N TYR A 325 -15.97 -18.72 -17.13
CA TYR A 325 -15.83 -17.52 -16.30
C TYR A 325 -17.15 -16.71 -16.21
N LYS A 326 -18.10 -16.92 -17.12
CA LYS A 326 -19.40 -16.22 -17.13
C LYS A 326 -20.37 -16.70 -16.05
N GLU A 327 -20.38 -18.00 -15.77
CA GLU A 327 -21.34 -18.58 -14.80
C GLU A 327 -21.13 -18.09 -13.37
N VAL A 328 -19.94 -17.59 -13.05
CA VAL A 328 -19.60 -17.05 -11.71
C VAL A 328 -19.93 -15.56 -11.59
N SER A 329 -20.11 -14.83 -12.73
CA SER A 329 -20.31 -13.37 -12.71
C SER A 329 -21.65 -12.93 -12.12
N GLU A 330 -22.68 -13.77 -12.19
CA GLU A 330 -23.99 -13.48 -11.58
C GLU A 330 -23.93 -13.47 -10.05
N TYR A 331 -23.03 -14.25 -9.47
CA TYR A 331 -22.80 -14.26 -8.02
C TYR A 331 -21.81 -13.21 -7.54
N SER A 332 -20.86 -12.78 -8.39
CA SER A 332 -19.87 -11.76 -8.05
C SER A 332 -20.41 -10.33 -8.07
N SER A 333 -21.54 -10.09 -8.75
CA SER A 333 -22.21 -8.77 -8.73
C SER A 333 -22.79 -8.41 -7.34
N MET A 334 -22.86 -9.37 -6.43
CA MET A 334 -23.20 -9.16 -5.02
C MET A 334 -21.98 -8.91 -4.14
N ALA A 335 -20.79 -8.69 -4.71
CA ALA A 335 -19.59 -8.44 -3.95
C ALA A 335 -19.67 -7.12 -3.18
N CYS A 336 -19.66 -7.24 -1.91
CA CYS A 336 -19.78 -6.18 -0.92
C CYS A 336 -18.74 -5.07 -1.07
N SER A 337 -19.20 -3.85 -1.08
CA SER A 337 -18.40 -2.68 -0.77
C SER A 337 -18.17 -2.62 0.75
N GLY A 338 -17.18 -3.32 1.25
CA GLY A 338 -16.78 -3.25 2.67
C GLY A 338 -16.60 -4.61 3.32
N GLY A 339 -15.39 -4.95 3.52
CA GLY A 339 -14.72 -5.85 4.48
C GLY A 339 -15.37 -7.10 5.06
N SER A 340 -16.59 -7.45 4.73
CA SER A 340 -17.21 -8.71 5.11
C SER A 340 -18.36 -9.06 4.17
N CYS A 341 -18.19 -10.12 3.39
CA CYS A 341 -19.26 -10.70 2.58
C CYS A 341 -19.98 -11.77 3.39
N GLU A 342 -21.17 -11.49 3.90
CA GLU A 342 -22.13 -12.52 4.27
C GLU A 342 -22.93 -12.90 3.02
N ILE A 343 -22.76 -14.13 2.56
CA ILE A 343 -23.65 -14.71 1.56
C ILE A 343 -24.94 -15.09 2.27
N VAL A 344 -25.95 -14.24 2.16
CA VAL A 344 -27.31 -14.63 2.56
C VAL A 344 -27.85 -15.56 1.48
N ARG A 345 -27.91 -16.85 1.79
CA ARG A 345 -28.67 -17.81 0.97
C ARG A 345 -30.16 -17.51 1.18
N ILE A 346 -30.83 -17.10 0.12
CA ILE A 346 -32.29 -17.04 0.04
C ILE A 346 -32.81 -18.45 -0.24
#